data_6669b0b78adf4f3fd06d4f4cc4aacf90
#
_entry.id   6669b0b78adf4f3fd06d4f4cc4aacf90
#
_cell.length_a   1.000
_cell.length_b   1.000
_cell.length_c   1.000
_cell.angle_alpha   90.00
_cell.angle_beta   90.00
_cell.angle_gamma   90.00
#
_symmetry.space_group_name_H-M   'P 1'
#
loop_
_entity.id
_entity.type
_entity.pdbx_description
1 polymer ?
#
loop_
_entity_poly.entity_id
_entity_poly.type
_entity_poly.pdbx_seq_one_letter_code
_entity_poly.pdbx_strand_id
1 'polypeptide(L)'
;MDDHKTSVPFTFDSSIIENALKNIQSRQLDTRTQIDKGLFSEVNRILANGIDIAYDDKSKNGSEFKKELLTNTEVFAAFKAHRMGRDMASKLLDESGNIKPFRQFKQDTEGLVNHHVNAWLRTEYDTAIKRAHRAAEMRQFMDEADVFPNIEWLPSTAVNPRESHMPFYHHIWPVGDPFWDEHKPGDEWGCQCGWQSTDSPVTDNTGLSGEGIAEPSPGLGGNPAKTGQVFSDDHPYFPSDCEHCGFYNASIKNRLASVFYDRKKDCYNCPYIKACITRLTSDGFKLEKQFRNGGLLYIHPDIDKKKSDYKKLKTLGTEFARKGHSVKLTPSVHFKSQEYKDIYGALIGTPYERKCPDLSIDGMLYEFESFVRPWHEEKVRHMLSHGFKQAPNLIIDNTRGCSDRYLRKMIMARLNINTQIDEVWIYEKGKIRLFYKDGKFHKNNGGN
;
A
#
# COMPACT_ATOMS: atom_id res chain seq x y z
N MET A 1 7.38 19.87 26.30
CA MET A 1 7.42 18.43 26.04
C MET A 1 8.58 18.18 25.09
N ASP A 2 9.51 17.32 25.49
CA ASP A 2 10.79 17.12 24.80
C ASP A 2 10.62 16.60 23.36
N ASP A 3 10.81 17.47 22.39
CA ASP A 3 10.79 17.16 20.94
C ASP A 3 12.16 16.67 20.41
N HIS A 4 13.01 16.19 21.32
CA HIS A 4 14.24 15.47 20.99
C HIS A 4 13.98 13.99 20.64
N LYS A 5 12.92 13.71 19.88
CA LYS A 5 12.77 12.37 19.33
C LYS A 5 13.76 12.19 18.19
N THR A 6 14.81 11.44 18.47
CA THR A 6 15.60 10.72 17.47
C THR A 6 14.66 10.22 16.38
N SER A 7 14.97 10.53 15.10
CA SER A 7 14.16 10.08 13.96
C SER A 7 13.83 8.60 14.10
N VAL A 8 12.55 8.25 13.99
CA VAL A 8 12.12 6.85 14.09
C VAL A 8 12.83 6.04 12.99
N PRO A 9 13.58 5.00 13.32
CA PRO A 9 14.32 4.25 12.32
C PRO A 9 13.36 3.50 11.40
N PHE A 10 13.61 3.54 10.12
CA PHE A 10 13.00 2.64 9.15
C PHE A 10 14.08 1.91 8.36
N THR A 11 13.72 0.76 7.81
CA THR A 11 14.60 -0.04 6.94
C THR A 11 13.96 -0.16 5.57
N PHE A 12 14.73 0.09 4.52
CA PHE A 12 14.33 -0.15 3.13
C PHE A 12 14.86 -1.53 2.69
N ASP A 13 13.98 -2.38 2.16
CA ASP A 13 14.39 -3.71 1.68
C ASP A 13 15.23 -3.58 0.38
N SER A 14 16.53 -3.83 0.49
CA SER A 14 17.47 -3.75 -0.63
C SER A 14 17.16 -4.74 -1.76
N SER A 15 16.46 -5.84 -1.48
CA SER A 15 16.06 -6.80 -2.51
C SER A 15 15.10 -6.20 -3.53
N ILE A 16 14.30 -5.20 -3.12
CA ILE A 16 13.38 -4.46 -3.98
C ILE A 16 14.14 -3.69 -5.05
N ILE A 17 15.24 -3.04 -4.67
CA ILE A 17 16.10 -2.32 -5.62
C ILE A 17 16.66 -3.28 -6.66
N GLU A 18 17.17 -4.43 -6.23
CA GLU A 18 17.73 -5.42 -7.15
C GLU A 18 16.68 -5.96 -8.13
N ASN A 19 15.46 -6.20 -7.66
CA ASN A 19 14.36 -6.62 -8.51
C ASN A 19 13.94 -5.54 -9.51
N ALA A 20 13.84 -4.28 -9.08
CA ALA A 20 13.54 -3.16 -9.96
C ALA A 20 14.61 -3.00 -11.06
N LEU A 21 15.91 -3.10 -10.72
CA LEU A 21 16.99 -3.06 -11.69
C LEU A 21 16.89 -4.21 -12.71
N LYS A 22 16.55 -5.43 -12.28
CA LYS A 22 16.32 -6.59 -13.17
C LYS A 22 15.15 -6.34 -14.12
N ASN A 23 14.02 -5.79 -13.60
CA ASN A 23 12.85 -5.46 -14.40
C ASN A 23 13.16 -4.39 -15.46
N ILE A 24 13.96 -3.38 -15.11
CA ILE A 24 14.41 -2.32 -16.02
C ILE A 24 15.33 -2.92 -17.09
N GLN A 25 16.37 -3.68 -16.71
CA GLN A 25 17.32 -4.27 -17.65
C GLN A 25 16.67 -5.24 -18.63
N SER A 26 15.75 -6.08 -18.15
CA SER A 26 15.00 -7.04 -19.00
C SER A 26 13.88 -6.39 -19.82
N ARG A 27 13.70 -5.05 -19.72
CA ARG A 27 12.63 -4.29 -20.37
C ARG A 27 11.20 -4.76 -20.01
N GLN A 28 11.05 -5.40 -18.84
CA GLN A 28 9.73 -5.75 -18.30
C GLN A 28 9.00 -4.54 -17.70
N LEU A 29 9.74 -3.46 -17.41
CA LEU A 29 9.23 -2.20 -16.90
C LEU A 29 9.56 -1.06 -17.87
N ASP A 30 8.54 -0.42 -18.45
CA ASP A 30 8.71 0.85 -19.16
C ASP A 30 8.65 2.02 -18.16
N THR A 31 9.80 2.44 -17.68
CA THR A 31 9.93 3.51 -16.67
C THR A 31 9.43 4.88 -17.12
N ARG A 32 9.08 5.07 -18.39
CA ARG A 32 8.48 6.32 -18.90
C ARG A 32 7.02 6.47 -18.49
N THR A 33 6.30 5.34 -18.40
CA THR A 33 4.85 5.29 -18.24
C THR A 33 4.37 4.35 -17.14
N GLN A 34 5.29 3.59 -16.54
CA GLN A 34 5.00 2.59 -15.52
C GLN A 34 5.80 2.85 -14.24
N ILE A 35 5.28 2.36 -13.14
CA ILE A 35 5.91 2.38 -11.82
C ILE A 35 6.22 0.94 -11.42
N ASP A 36 7.43 0.69 -10.90
CA ASP A 36 7.75 -0.59 -10.29
C ASP A 36 6.93 -0.77 -9.00
N LYS A 37 6.21 -1.90 -8.92
CA LYS A 37 5.30 -2.17 -7.80
C LYS A 37 6.04 -2.30 -6.48
N GLY A 38 7.22 -2.93 -6.48
CA GLY A 38 8.04 -3.10 -5.28
C GLY A 38 8.53 -1.75 -4.74
N LEU A 39 9.08 -0.90 -5.61
CA LEU A 39 9.51 0.45 -5.22
C LEU A 39 8.36 1.27 -4.64
N PHE A 40 7.22 1.27 -5.33
CA PHE A 40 6.04 1.99 -4.84
C PHE A 40 5.57 1.48 -3.48
N SER A 41 5.40 0.16 -3.34
CA SER A 41 4.88 -0.44 -2.10
C SER A 41 5.78 -0.14 -0.91
N GLU A 42 7.11 -0.18 -1.10
CA GLU A 42 8.05 0.05 0.00
C GLU A 42 8.15 1.53 0.38
N VAL A 43 8.20 2.43 -0.60
CA VAL A 43 8.15 3.89 -0.34
C VAL A 43 6.84 4.25 0.37
N ASN A 44 5.70 3.74 -0.12
CA ASN A 44 4.40 4.01 0.48
C ASN A 44 4.30 3.46 1.90
N ARG A 45 4.78 2.24 2.16
CA ARG A 45 4.83 1.64 3.49
C ARG A 45 5.58 2.52 4.48
N ILE A 46 6.75 3.01 4.08
CA ILE A 46 7.59 3.86 4.94
C ILE A 46 6.90 5.18 5.23
N LEU A 47 6.40 5.89 4.22
CA LEU A 47 5.75 7.19 4.40
C LEU A 47 4.42 7.07 5.16
N ALA A 48 3.61 6.05 4.87
CA ALA A 48 2.37 5.78 5.60
C ALA A 48 2.63 5.51 7.08
N ASN A 49 3.69 4.76 7.42
CA ASN A 49 4.09 4.55 8.82
C ASN A 49 4.41 5.89 9.52
N GLY A 50 5.03 6.85 8.81
CA GLY A 50 5.24 8.20 9.35
C GLY A 50 3.93 8.92 9.69
N ILE A 51 2.92 8.82 8.83
CA ILE A 51 1.58 9.37 9.09
C ILE A 51 0.93 8.67 10.30
N ASP A 52 1.05 7.34 10.38
CA ASP A 52 0.50 6.55 11.48
C ASP A 52 1.08 6.93 12.84
N ILE A 53 2.36 7.26 12.88
CA ILE A 53 3.06 7.71 14.10
C ILE A 53 2.60 9.12 14.49
N ALA A 54 2.44 10.01 13.49
CA ALA A 54 2.14 11.41 13.73
C ALA A 54 0.67 11.67 14.08
N TYR A 55 -0.25 10.82 13.66
CA TYR A 55 -1.67 11.05 13.75
C TYR A 55 -2.42 9.86 14.34
N ASP A 56 -2.82 9.95 15.62
CA ASP A 56 -3.54 8.87 16.35
C ASP A 56 -4.92 9.31 16.85
N ASP A 57 -5.60 10.23 16.16
CA ASP A 57 -7.00 10.56 16.47
C ASP A 57 -7.94 9.42 16.01
N LYS A 58 -8.58 8.77 17.01
CA LYS A 58 -9.50 7.64 16.79
C LYS A 58 -10.97 8.06 16.65
N SER A 59 -11.28 9.35 16.72
CA SER A 59 -12.61 9.87 16.41
C SER A 59 -12.98 9.55 14.96
N LYS A 60 -14.28 9.62 14.64
CA LYS A 60 -14.73 9.40 13.25
C LYS A 60 -14.10 10.43 12.29
N ASN A 61 -14.12 11.69 12.66
CA ASN A 61 -13.56 12.78 11.85
C ASN A 61 -12.04 12.67 11.72
N GLY A 62 -11.34 12.31 12.82
CA GLY A 62 -9.92 12.06 12.82
C GLY A 62 -9.52 10.88 11.94
N SER A 63 -10.29 9.79 11.97
CA SER A 63 -10.06 8.61 11.13
C SER A 63 -10.27 8.89 9.64
N GLU A 64 -11.27 9.71 9.28
CA GLU A 64 -11.51 10.16 7.90
C GLU A 64 -10.36 11.04 7.39
N PHE A 65 -9.91 11.99 8.20
CA PHE A 65 -8.78 12.84 7.85
C PHE A 65 -7.46 12.06 7.73
N LYS A 66 -7.18 11.13 8.64
CA LYS A 66 -6.03 10.23 8.54
C LYS A 66 -6.03 9.46 7.22
N LYS A 67 -7.20 8.94 6.82
CA LYS A 67 -7.36 8.25 5.54
C LYS A 67 -7.07 9.18 4.35
N GLU A 68 -7.46 10.45 4.45
CA GLU A 68 -7.17 11.47 3.43
C GLU A 68 -5.66 11.71 3.32
N LEU A 69 -4.96 11.92 4.45
CA LEU A 69 -3.50 12.05 4.50
C LEU A 69 -2.81 10.84 3.87
N LEU A 70 -3.22 9.62 4.22
CA LEU A 70 -2.65 8.39 3.67
C LEU A 70 -2.88 8.27 2.16
N THR A 71 -4.10 8.56 1.68
CA THR A 71 -4.44 8.50 0.25
C THR A 71 -3.61 9.50 -0.57
N ASN A 72 -3.40 10.71 -0.05
CA ASN A 72 -2.57 11.71 -0.73
C ASN A 72 -1.08 11.34 -0.66
N THR A 73 -0.63 10.73 0.43
CA THR A 73 0.75 10.22 0.56
C THR A 73 1.04 9.10 -0.45
N GLU A 74 0.07 8.25 -0.80
CA GLU A 74 0.20 7.26 -1.88
C GLU A 74 0.51 7.91 -3.23
N VAL A 75 -0.09 9.06 -3.54
CA VAL A 75 0.18 9.79 -4.78
C VAL A 75 1.63 10.28 -4.81
N PHE A 76 2.12 10.84 -3.72
CA PHE A 76 3.54 11.23 -3.61
C PHE A 76 4.48 10.03 -3.75
N ALA A 77 4.20 8.93 -3.05
CA ALA A 77 4.97 7.69 -3.14
C ALA A 77 5.04 7.14 -4.57
N ALA A 78 3.93 7.23 -5.33
CA ALA A 78 3.87 6.80 -6.71
C ALA A 78 4.79 7.64 -7.62
N PHE A 79 4.79 8.97 -7.47
CA PHE A 79 5.67 9.83 -8.24
C PHE A 79 7.14 9.67 -7.83
N LYS A 80 7.43 9.52 -6.54
CA LYS A 80 8.80 9.19 -6.07
C LYS A 80 9.30 7.87 -6.64
N ALA A 81 8.52 6.81 -6.56
CA ALA A 81 8.90 5.50 -7.12
C ALA A 81 9.09 5.55 -8.64
N HIS A 82 8.26 6.30 -9.36
CA HIS A 82 8.40 6.55 -10.79
C HIS A 82 9.72 7.29 -11.09
N ARG A 83 10.04 8.34 -10.33
CA ARG A 83 11.30 9.07 -10.46
C ARG A 83 12.50 8.18 -10.21
N MET A 84 12.48 7.37 -9.14
CA MET A 84 13.53 6.39 -8.86
C MET A 84 13.74 5.43 -10.04
N GLY A 85 12.68 4.87 -10.61
CA GLY A 85 12.74 3.99 -11.77
C GLY A 85 13.36 4.67 -13.00
N ARG A 86 12.97 5.91 -13.29
CA ARG A 86 13.52 6.70 -14.40
C ARG A 86 15.00 7.01 -14.21
N ASP A 87 15.38 7.43 -13.01
CA ASP A 87 16.76 7.77 -12.70
C ASP A 87 17.68 6.54 -12.78
N MET A 88 17.20 5.37 -12.29
CA MET A 88 17.92 4.10 -12.50
C MET A 88 18.02 3.76 -13.98
N ALA A 89 16.94 3.85 -14.74
CA ALA A 89 16.92 3.54 -16.17
C ALA A 89 17.86 4.45 -16.99
N SER A 90 18.14 5.68 -16.55
CA SER A 90 19.09 6.59 -17.19
C SER A 90 20.53 6.04 -17.24
N LYS A 91 20.87 5.08 -16.38
CA LYS A 91 22.18 4.44 -16.31
C LYS A 91 22.27 3.11 -17.07
N LEU A 92 21.17 2.68 -17.72
CA LEU A 92 21.08 1.36 -18.35
C LEU A 92 21.99 1.17 -19.56
N LEU A 93 22.17 2.21 -20.36
CA LEU A 93 22.92 2.12 -21.60
C LEU A 93 24.38 2.58 -21.42
N ASP A 94 25.30 1.96 -22.18
CA ASP A 94 26.68 2.42 -22.34
C ASP A 94 26.77 3.57 -23.35
N GLU A 95 27.96 4.09 -23.55
CA GLU A 95 28.23 5.19 -24.49
C GLU A 95 27.91 4.86 -25.94
N SER A 96 27.88 3.57 -26.29
CA SER A 96 27.53 3.06 -27.61
C SER A 96 26.02 2.72 -27.75
N GLY A 97 25.21 2.97 -26.72
CA GLY A 97 23.78 2.70 -26.71
C GLY A 97 23.41 1.24 -26.46
N ASN A 98 24.36 0.37 -26.06
CA ASN A 98 24.09 -1.00 -25.72
C ASN A 98 23.65 -1.14 -24.25
N ILE A 99 22.84 -2.17 -23.95
CA ILE A 99 22.48 -2.50 -22.58
C ILE A 99 23.70 -2.99 -21.82
N LYS A 100 24.02 -2.34 -20.71
CA LYS A 100 25.12 -2.73 -19.82
C LYS A 100 24.89 -4.12 -19.21
N PRO A 101 25.95 -4.91 -18.94
CA PRO A 101 25.86 -6.08 -18.09
C PRO A 101 25.27 -5.72 -16.72
N PHE A 102 24.48 -6.62 -16.12
CA PHE A 102 23.74 -6.33 -14.89
C PHE A 102 24.63 -5.83 -13.75
N ARG A 103 25.83 -6.41 -13.59
CA ARG A 103 26.79 -6.00 -12.55
C ARG A 103 27.21 -4.54 -12.72
N GLN A 104 27.53 -4.13 -13.95
CA GLN A 104 27.95 -2.75 -14.26
C GLN A 104 26.75 -1.79 -14.05
N PHE A 105 25.58 -2.15 -14.56
CA PHE A 105 24.37 -1.34 -14.38
C PHE A 105 24.06 -1.11 -12.90
N LYS A 106 24.10 -2.18 -12.07
CA LYS A 106 23.90 -2.09 -10.62
C LYS A 106 24.92 -1.16 -9.96
N GLN A 107 26.20 -1.27 -10.30
CA GLN A 107 27.28 -0.44 -9.78
C GLN A 107 27.08 1.03 -10.14
N ASP A 108 26.73 1.33 -11.40
CA ASP A 108 26.54 2.70 -11.89
C ASP A 108 25.31 3.39 -11.27
N THR A 109 24.36 2.62 -10.72
CA THR A 109 23.18 3.15 -10.04
C THR A 109 23.35 3.28 -8.53
N GLU A 110 24.39 2.73 -7.92
CA GLU A 110 24.52 2.62 -6.45
C GLU A 110 24.47 3.97 -5.74
N GLY A 111 25.22 4.97 -6.22
CA GLY A 111 25.21 6.31 -5.63
C GLY A 111 23.84 6.99 -5.72
N LEU A 112 23.16 6.84 -6.84
CA LEU A 112 21.84 7.38 -7.08
C LEU A 112 20.76 6.72 -6.19
N VAL A 113 20.81 5.39 -6.09
CA VAL A 113 19.91 4.62 -5.20
C VAL A 113 20.13 5.03 -3.74
N ASN A 114 21.38 5.19 -3.31
CA ASN A 114 21.71 5.63 -1.97
C ASN A 114 21.10 7.00 -1.64
N HIS A 115 21.15 7.96 -2.57
CA HIS A 115 20.48 9.25 -2.40
C HIS A 115 18.97 9.11 -2.23
N HIS A 116 18.32 8.34 -3.10
CA HIS A 116 16.85 8.16 -3.05
C HIS A 116 16.37 7.48 -1.76
N VAL A 117 17.10 6.46 -1.30
CA VAL A 117 16.65 5.58 -0.20
C VAL A 117 17.11 6.09 1.16
N ASN A 118 18.38 6.49 1.29
CA ASN A 118 18.94 6.85 2.59
C ASN A 118 18.88 8.35 2.89
N ALA A 119 19.19 9.22 1.92
CA ALA A 119 19.19 10.66 2.18
C ALA A 119 17.80 11.29 2.01
N TRP A 120 17.23 11.19 0.80
CA TRP A 120 15.96 11.87 0.51
C TRP A 120 14.76 11.24 1.21
N LEU A 121 14.66 9.91 1.17
CA LEU A 121 13.52 9.23 1.83
C LEU A 121 13.53 9.46 3.34
N ARG A 122 14.70 9.60 3.97
CA ARG A 122 14.81 9.97 5.38
C ARG A 122 14.23 11.35 5.64
N THR A 123 14.67 12.33 4.86
CA THR A 123 14.18 13.72 4.98
C THR A 123 12.67 13.80 4.73
N GLU A 124 12.18 13.10 3.70
CA GLU A 124 10.75 13.06 3.37
C GLU A 124 9.93 12.37 4.47
N TYR A 125 10.42 11.28 5.03
CA TYR A 125 9.77 10.57 6.14
C TYR A 125 9.66 11.45 7.39
N ASP A 126 10.77 12.08 7.80
CA ASP A 126 10.78 12.97 8.96
C ASP A 126 9.88 14.21 8.72
N THR A 127 9.85 14.72 7.48
CA THR A 127 8.96 15.83 7.07
C THR A 127 7.50 15.38 7.04
N ALA A 128 7.19 14.17 6.57
CA ALA A 128 5.83 13.64 6.57
C ALA A 128 5.27 13.54 8.00
N ILE A 129 6.06 13.05 8.95
CA ILE A 129 5.69 13.01 10.38
C ILE A 129 5.37 14.42 10.89
N LYS A 130 6.28 15.36 10.68
CA LYS A 130 6.10 16.75 11.18
C LYS A 130 4.87 17.41 10.57
N ARG A 131 4.71 17.34 9.25
CA ARG A 131 3.59 18.00 8.56
C ARG A 131 2.24 17.37 8.89
N ALA A 132 2.17 16.05 9.07
CA ALA A 132 0.96 15.38 9.54
C ALA A 132 0.61 15.79 10.98
N HIS A 133 1.61 15.89 11.85
CA HIS A 133 1.41 16.37 13.23
C HIS A 133 0.94 17.84 13.26
N ARG A 134 1.58 18.71 12.48
CA ARG A 134 1.16 20.11 12.33
C ARG A 134 -0.26 20.25 11.75
N ALA A 135 -0.64 19.36 10.84
CA ALA A 135 -2.01 19.32 10.33
C ALA A 135 -3.04 18.96 11.41
N ALA A 136 -2.70 18.03 12.29
CA ALA A 136 -3.54 17.69 13.45
C ALA A 136 -3.70 18.87 14.42
N GLU A 137 -2.58 19.51 14.78
CA GLU A 137 -2.58 20.69 15.65
C GLU A 137 -3.39 21.84 15.04
N MET A 138 -3.22 22.14 13.74
CA MET A 138 -3.99 23.19 13.07
C MET A 138 -5.50 22.92 13.11
N ARG A 139 -5.94 21.69 12.93
CA ARG A 139 -7.35 21.32 13.06
C ARG A 139 -7.85 21.53 14.49
N GLN A 140 -7.05 21.17 15.49
CA GLN A 140 -7.37 21.46 16.88
C GLN A 140 -7.49 22.97 17.12
N PHE A 141 -6.57 23.78 16.60
CA PHE A 141 -6.65 25.25 16.74
C PHE A 141 -7.92 25.82 16.06
N MET A 142 -8.32 25.25 14.91
CA MET A 142 -9.56 25.62 14.25
C MET A 142 -10.80 25.24 15.07
N ASP A 143 -10.79 24.12 15.77
CA ASP A 143 -11.89 23.67 16.62
C ASP A 143 -11.97 24.46 17.95
N GLU A 144 -10.87 25.00 18.43
CA GLU A 144 -10.76 25.76 19.69
C GLU A 144 -10.73 27.27 19.47
N ALA A 145 -10.99 27.76 18.24
CA ALA A 145 -10.84 29.15 17.86
C ALA A 145 -11.80 30.14 18.58
N ASP A 146 -12.86 29.65 19.19
CA ASP A 146 -13.77 30.41 20.05
C ASP A 146 -13.12 30.77 21.40
N VAL A 147 -12.14 30.01 21.87
CA VAL A 147 -11.40 30.24 23.11
C VAL A 147 -10.01 30.83 22.82
N PHE A 148 -9.33 30.29 21.83
CA PHE A 148 -8.00 30.70 21.38
C PHE A 148 -8.05 31.17 19.93
N PRO A 149 -8.44 32.40 19.64
CA PRO A 149 -8.72 32.87 18.28
C PRO A 149 -7.47 33.03 17.40
N ASN A 150 -6.29 33.01 17.98
CA ASN A 150 -5.04 33.33 17.32
C ASN A 150 -4.00 32.22 17.46
N ILE A 151 -2.98 32.22 16.57
CA ILE A 151 -1.82 31.32 16.59
C ILE A 151 -0.55 32.15 16.62
N GLU A 152 0.35 31.84 17.55
CA GLU A 152 1.70 32.39 17.64
C GLU A 152 2.69 31.46 16.93
N TRP A 153 3.58 32.02 16.11
CA TRP A 153 4.73 31.30 15.55
C TRP A 153 5.86 31.23 16.57
N LEU A 154 6.29 30.01 16.94
CA LEU A 154 7.35 29.80 17.90
C LEU A 154 8.71 29.60 17.22
N PRO A 155 9.81 30.06 17.85
CA PRO A 155 11.15 29.92 17.36
C PRO A 155 11.53 28.44 17.08
N SER A 156 12.48 28.26 16.17
CA SER A 156 13.05 26.96 15.88
C SER A 156 13.85 26.41 17.06
N THR A 157 13.72 25.10 17.33
CA THR A 157 14.55 24.36 18.29
C THR A 157 15.84 23.84 17.68
N ALA A 158 16.10 24.12 16.39
CA ALA A 158 17.32 23.71 15.70
C ALA A 158 18.56 24.44 16.25
N VAL A 159 19.71 23.77 16.29
CA VAL A 159 20.99 24.38 16.66
C VAL A 159 21.35 25.54 15.70
N ASN A 160 21.04 25.38 14.43
CA ASN A 160 21.21 26.40 13.40
C ASN A 160 19.83 26.73 12.79
N PRO A 161 19.07 27.66 13.36
CA PRO A 161 17.76 28.06 12.85
C PRO A 161 17.87 28.65 11.44
N ARG A 162 16.81 28.47 10.63
CA ARG A 162 16.73 29.10 9.31
C ARG A 162 16.47 30.59 9.44
N GLU A 163 17.26 31.40 8.76
CA GLU A 163 17.10 32.85 8.74
C GLU A 163 15.76 33.28 8.11
N SER A 164 15.28 32.52 7.12
CA SER A 164 14.02 32.76 6.42
C SER A 164 12.78 32.73 7.34
N HIS A 165 12.82 31.97 8.43
CA HIS A 165 11.70 31.88 9.38
C HIS A 165 11.83 32.81 10.59
N MET A 166 13.00 33.39 10.83
CA MET A 166 13.21 34.29 11.98
C MET A 166 12.25 35.50 12.01
N PRO A 167 11.89 36.10 10.86
CA PRO A 167 10.93 37.21 10.86
C PRO A 167 9.55 36.86 11.44
N PHE A 168 9.17 35.62 11.42
CA PHE A 168 7.86 35.16 11.92
C PHE A 168 7.84 34.90 13.43
N TYR A 169 9.00 34.81 14.08
CA TYR A 169 9.06 34.43 15.50
C TYR A 169 8.30 35.40 16.39
N HIS A 170 7.44 34.87 17.27
CA HIS A 170 6.59 35.55 18.20
C HIS A 170 5.51 36.47 17.54
N HIS A 171 5.35 36.37 16.22
CA HIS A 171 4.23 36.99 15.55
C HIS A 171 2.97 36.15 15.68
N ILE A 172 1.85 36.83 15.77
CA ILE A 172 0.53 36.25 16.06
C ILE A 172 -0.43 36.65 14.93
N TRP A 173 -1.09 35.66 14.33
CA TRP A 173 -2.15 35.82 13.32
C TRP A 173 -3.42 35.11 13.78
N PRO A 174 -4.61 35.57 13.32
CA PRO A 174 -5.85 34.84 13.53
C PRO A 174 -5.76 33.40 13.00
N VAL A 175 -6.44 32.42 13.64
CA VAL A 175 -6.48 31.02 13.20
C VAL A 175 -6.94 30.89 11.73
N GLY A 176 -7.88 31.73 11.29
CA GLY A 176 -8.42 31.74 9.92
C GLY A 176 -7.64 32.58 8.92
N ASP A 177 -6.49 33.18 9.30
CA ASP A 177 -5.72 34.04 8.41
C ASP A 177 -5.18 33.29 7.20
N PRO A 178 -5.27 33.85 5.96
CA PRO A 178 -4.68 33.25 4.75
C PRO A 178 -3.18 33.02 4.85
N PHE A 179 -2.45 33.73 5.71
CA PHE A 179 -1.04 33.49 5.99
C PHE A 179 -0.74 32.00 6.26
N TRP A 180 -1.61 31.30 6.99
CA TRP A 180 -1.44 29.90 7.31
C TRP A 180 -1.65 28.95 6.12
N ASP A 181 -2.18 29.43 5.01
CA ASP A 181 -2.25 28.64 3.77
C ASP A 181 -0.91 28.64 3.02
N GLU A 182 -0.17 29.74 3.13
CA GLU A 182 1.13 29.93 2.48
C GLU A 182 2.29 29.56 3.41
N HIS A 183 2.31 30.09 4.65
CA HIS A 183 3.39 29.93 5.61
C HIS A 183 2.96 29.18 6.87
N LYS A 184 3.79 28.24 7.33
CA LYS A 184 3.59 27.47 8.55
C LYS A 184 4.86 26.74 8.99
N PRO A 185 4.99 26.41 10.29
CA PRO A 185 6.05 25.51 10.72
C PRO A 185 6.04 24.19 9.91
N GLY A 186 7.15 23.91 9.20
CA GLY A 186 7.27 22.73 8.33
C GLY A 186 7.08 23.00 6.84
N ASP A 187 7.05 24.24 6.36
CA ASP A 187 7.01 24.63 4.95
C ASP A 187 8.41 24.72 4.30
N GLU A 188 9.46 24.45 5.07
CA GLU A 188 10.80 24.24 4.57
C GLU A 188 11.38 22.90 5.04
N TRP A 189 12.20 22.26 4.18
CA TRP A 189 12.82 20.97 4.47
C TRP A 189 13.69 21.06 5.72
N GLY A 190 13.42 20.20 6.72
CA GLY A 190 14.15 20.18 7.99
C GLY A 190 13.78 21.29 8.98
N CYS A 191 12.72 22.07 8.73
CA CYS A 191 12.24 23.06 9.67
C CYS A 191 11.92 22.45 11.04
N GLN A 192 12.30 23.19 12.12
CA GLN A 192 12.02 22.81 13.52
C GLN A 192 11.31 23.92 14.28
N CYS A 193 10.65 24.83 13.58
CA CYS A 193 9.78 25.82 14.20
C CYS A 193 8.54 25.16 14.80
N GLY A 194 7.97 25.82 15.80
CA GLY A 194 6.71 25.47 16.42
C GLY A 194 5.63 26.52 16.20
N TRP A 195 4.47 26.27 16.74
CA TRP A 195 3.36 27.21 16.92
C TRP A 195 2.52 26.83 18.13
N GLN A 196 1.68 27.73 18.57
CA GLN A 196 0.71 27.47 19.63
C GLN A 196 -0.54 28.33 19.44
N SER A 197 -1.71 27.82 19.84
CA SER A 197 -2.91 28.64 19.96
C SER A 197 -2.80 29.62 21.13
N THR A 198 -3.40 30.81 21.00
CA THR A 198 -3.33 31.83 22.02
C THR A 198 -4.56 32.78 21.99
N ASP A 199 -4.88 33.36 23.14
CA ASP A 199 -5.84 34.45 23.28
C ASP A 199 -5.17 35.83 23.22
N SER A 200 -3.84 35.87 23.10
CA SER A 200 -3.08 37.13 22.96
C SER A 200 -3.47 37.89 21.69
N PRO A 201 -3.44 39.23 21.71
CA PRO A 201 -3.83 40.01 20.54
C PRO A 201 -2.89 39.79 19.35
N VAL A 202 -3.45 39.94 18.14
CA VAL A 202 -2.68 39.92 16.88
C VAL A 202 -1.59 41.00 16.92
N THR A 203 -0.38 40.63 16.51
CA THR A 203 0.76 41.51 16.39
C THR A 203 0.70 42.38 15.13
N ASP A 204 1.55 43.41 15.05
CA ASP A 204 1.78 44.09 13.77
C ASP A 204 2.55 43.14 12.83
N ASN A 205 1.89 42.66 11.79
CA ASN A 205 2.42 41.72 10.81
C ASN A 205 2.72 42.38 9.46
N THR A 206 2.81 43.73 9.45
CA THR A 206 3.11 44.51 8.24
C THR A 206 4.45 44.07 7.63
N GLY A 207 4.44 43.69 6.34
CA GLY A 207 5.63 43.25 5.64
C GLY A 207 6.03 41.80 5.87
N LEU A 208 5.20 41.02 6.58
CA LEU A 208 5.43 39.59 6.80
C LEU A 208 4.64 38.69 5.84
N SER A 209 4.08 39.24 4.78
CA SER A 209 3.39 38.53 3.71
C SER A 209 3.61 39.25 2.38
N GLY A 210 3.57 38.53 1.26
CA GLY A 210 3.71 39.07 -0.08
C GLY A 210 5.13 39.03 -0.64
N GLU A 211 5.40 39.85 -1.64
CA GLU A 211 6.66 39.86 -2.38
C GLU A 211 7.88 40.14 -1.47
N GLY A 212 8.91 39.29 -1.57
CA GLY A 212 10.15 39.40 -0.77
C GLY A 212 10.17 38.56 0.49
N ILE A 213 9.08 37.89 0.83
CA ILE A 213 9.05 36.88 1.90
C ILE A 213 9.48 35.50 1.38
N ALA A 214 10.14 34.74 2.24
CA ALA A 214 10.62 33.40 1.86
C ALA A 214 9.46 32.48 1.48
N GLU A 215 9.45 32.03 0.23
CA GLU A 215 8.50 31.04 -0.29
C GLU A 215 8.73 29.68 0.36
N PRO A 216 7.65 28.88 0.56
CA PRO A 216 7.79 27.48 0.95
C PRO A 216 8.72 26.70 0.01
N SER A 217 9.49 25.76 0.56
CA SER A 217 10.29 24.87 -0.29
C SER A 217 9.41 24.08 -1.27
N PRO A 218 9.86 23.86 -2.52
CA PRO A 218 9.13 23.03 -3.48
C PRO A 218 8.70 21.69 -2.88
N GLY A 219 7.42 21.40 -2.97
CA GLY A 219 6.80 20.22 -2.35
C GLY A 219 6.22 20.44 -0.95
N LEU A 220 6.41 21.61 -0.35
CA LEU A 220 5.94 21.91 1.01
C LEU A 220 4.95 23.08 1.09
N GLY A 221 4.46 23.56 -0.03
CA GLY A 221 3.38 24.54 -0.10
C GLY A 221 2.04 24.00 0.41
N GLY A 222 1.05 24.88 0.50
CA GLY A 222 -0.31 24.56 0.91
C GLY A 222 -0.44 24.13 2.38
N ASN A 223 -1.66 24.08 2.90
CA ASN A 223 -1.96 23.69 4.28
C ASN A 223 -2.51 22.26 4.34
N PRO A 224 -1.76 21.27 4.87
CA PRO A 224 -2.22 19.90 4.96
C PRO A 224 -3.51 19.72 5.79
N ALA A 225 -3.78 20.57 6.76
CA ALA A 225 -5.01 20.51 7.55
C ALA A 225 -6.27 20.75 6.72
N LYS A 226 -6.14 21.58 5.64
CA LYS A 226 -7.23 21.93 4.72
C LYS A 226 -7.26 21.02 3.47
N THR A 227 -6.08 20.62 2.98
CA THR A 227 -5.94 19.92 1.69
C THR A 227 -5.76 18.40 1.84
N GLY A 228 -5.42 17.90 3.04
CA GLY A 228 -5.00 16.52 3.24
C GLY A 228 -3.68 16.15 2.58
N GLN A 229 -2.96 17.12 2.00
CA GLN A 229 -1.73 16.89 1.24
C GLN A 229 -0.51 17.20 2.08
N VAL A 230 0.21 16.18 2.48
CA VAL A 230 1.47 16.32 3.24
C VAL A 230 2.55 16.96 2.39
N PHE A 231 2.58 16.63 1.09
CA PHE A 231 3.46 17.23 0.08
C PHE A 231 2.62 17.89 -1.00
N SER A 232 3.07 19.03 -1.54
CA SER A 232 2.41 19.68 -2.68
C SER A 232 2.94 19.16 -4.01
N ASP A 233 2.17 19.32 -5.10
CA ASP A 233 2.50 18.75 -6.40
C ASP A 233 3.50 19.57 -7.23
N ASP A 234 4.05 20.63 -6.67
CA ASP A 234 5.22 21.36 -7.17
C ASP A 234 6.56 20.71 -6.80
N HIS A 235 6.53 19.63 -5.98
CA HIS A 235 7.72 18.85 -5.66
C HIS A 235 8.40 18.28 -6.94
N PRO A 236 9.75 18.23 -7.02
CA PRO A 236 10.50 17.78 -8.21
C PRO A 236 10.24 16.36 -8.71
N TYR A 237 9.52 15.53 -7.94
CA TYR A 237 9.08 14.21 -8.41
C TYR A 237 7.86 14.27 -9.32
N PHE A 238 7.03 15.29 -9.14
CA PHE A 238 5.86 15.50 -9.99
C PHE A 238 6.27 16.10 -11.35
N PRO A 239 5.48 15.87 -12.39
CA PRO A 239 5.72 16.53 -13.69
C PRO A 239 5.50 18.05 -13.56
N SER A 240 6.21 18.83 -14.38
CA SER A 240 6.00 20.29 -14.45
C SER A 240 4.54 20.63 -14.82
N ASP A 241 3.99 19.86 -15.73
CA ASP A 241 2.64 20.00 -16.30
C ASP A 241 2.10 18.66 -16.80
N CYS A 242 0.88 18.65 -17.32
CA CYS A 242 0.26 17.44 -17.85
C CYS A 242 0.90 16.97 -19.17
N GLU A 243 1.46 17.87 -19.97
CA GLU A 243 2.12 17.54 -21.23
C GLU A 243 3.37 16.69 -20.99
N HIS A 244 4.11 16.97 -19.92
CA HIS A 244 5.30 16.21 -19.53
C HIS A 244 5.01 15.01 -18.62
N CYS A 245 3.73 14.72 -18.34
CA CYS A 245 3.33 13.60 -17.50
C CYS A 245 3.31 12.28 -18.27
N GLY A 246 4.17 11.32 -17.89
CA GLY A 246 4.21 9.98 -18.50
C GLY A 246 2.89 9.21 -18.37
N PHE A 247 2.16 9.40 -17.27
CA PHE A 247 0.87 8.70 -17.03
C PHE A 247 -0.26 9.26 -17.88
N TYR A 248 -0.33 10.58 -18.04
CA TYR A 248 -1.27 11.23 -18.94
C TYR A 248 -1.01 10.86 -20.40
N ASN A 249 0.25 10.92 -20.81
CA ASN A 249 0.70 10.66 -22.18
C ASN A 249 0.91 9.18 -22.52
N ALA A 250 0.61 8.25 -21.61
CA ALA A 250 0.59 6.82 -21.91
C ALA A 250 -0.44 6.46 -23.00
N SER A 251 -1.49 7.26 -23.16
CA SER A 251 -2.51 7.12 -24.21
C SER A 251 -2.22 8.02 -25.42
N ILE A 252 -2.28 7.45 -26.64
CA ILE A 252 -2.16 8.21 -27.89
C ILE A 252 -3.25 9.31 -27.98
N LYS A 253 -4.48 9.01 -27.51
CA LYS A 253 -5.57 9.99 -27.48
C LYS A 253 -5.21 11.20 -26.63
N ASN A 254 -4.63 11.00 -25.45
CA ASN A 254 -4.25 12.09 -24.58
C ASN A 254 -3.08 12.91 -25.14
N ARG A 255 -2.10 12.25 -25.78
CA ARG A 255 -1.00 12.94 -26.47
C ARG A 255 -1.47 13.83 -27.62
N LEU A 256 -2.49 13.41 -28.34
CA LEU A 256 -3.11 14.25 -29.37
C LEU A 256 -3.95 15.38 -28.75
N ALA A 257 -4.65 15.11 -27.66
CA ALA A 257 -5.46 16.11 -26.98
C ALA A 257 -4.60 17.22 -26.35
N SER A 258 -3.40 16.90 -25.81
CA SER A 258 -2.52 17.89 -25.19
C SER A 258 -1.96 18.92 -26.16
N VAL A 259 -1.97 18.63 -27.48
CA VAL A 259 -1.60 19.62 -28.51
C VAL A 259 -2.64 20.74 -28.64
N PHE A 260 -3.91 20.48 -28.27
CA PHE A 260 -5.02 21.40 -28.47
C PHE A 260 -5.61 21.96 -27.19
N TYR A 261 -5.35 21.30 -26.04
CA TYR A 261 -5.94 21.66 -24.75
C TYR A 261 -4.89 21.62 -23.66
N ASP A 262 -4.65 22.77 -23.06
CA ASP A 262 -3.86 22.86 -21.83
C ASP A 262 -4.72 22.35 -20.65
N ARG A 263 -4.31 21.22 -20.06
CA ARG A 263 -4.97 20.66 -18.89
C ARG A 263 -4.33 21.25 -17.64
N LYS A 264 -5.14 21.93 -16.81
CA LYS A 264 -4.67 22.37 -15.48
C LYS A 264 -4.13 21.18 -14.69
N LYS A 265 -2.91 21.35 -14.18
CA LYS A 265 -2.25 20.39 -13.29
C LYS A 265 -3.00 20.27 -11.96
N ASP A 266 -3.33 19.06 -11.60
CA ASP A 266 -3.86 18.64 -10.30
C ASP A 266 -3.53 17.16 -10.15
N CYS A 267 -2.35 16.87 -9.65
CA CYS A 267 -1.84 15.49 -9.58
C CYS A 267 -2.58 14.65 -8.53
N TYR A 268 -3.06 15.25 -7.46
CA TYR A 268 -3.76 14.54 -6.39
C TYR A 268 -5.17 14.09 -6.77
N ASN A 269 -5.84 14.83 -7.66
CA ASN A 269 -7.14 14.43 -8.20
C ASN A 269 -7.07 13.81 -9.60
N CYS A 270 -5.86 13.58 -10.12
CA CYS A 270 -5.66 13.08 -11.48
C CYS A 270 -6.12 11.62 -11.61
N PRO A 271 -7.09 11.32 -12.51
CA PRO A 271 -7.61 9.96 -12.69
C PRO A 271 -6.55 9.00 -13.25
N TYR A 272 -5.55 9.49 -13.96
CA TYR A 272 -4.50 8.64 -14.56
C TYR A 272 -3.54 8.07 -13.53
N ILE A 273 -3.08 8.89 -12.57
CA ILE A 273 -2.24 8.40 -11.48
C ILE A 273 -3.06 7.55 -10.50
N LYS A 274 -4.30 7.94 -10.19
CA LYS A 274 -5.20 7.14 -9.34
C LYS A 274 -5.45 5.75 -9.95
N ALA A 275 -5.68 5.64 -11.25
CA ALA A 275 -5.81 4.35 -11.93
C ALA A 275 -4.49 3.55 -11.91
N CYS A 276 -3.34 4.22 -11.96
CA CYS A 276 -2.04 3.57 -11.81
C CYS A 276 -1.87 3.01 -10.39
N ILE A 277 -2.13 3.82 -9.35
CA ILE A 277 -2.06 3.41 -7.95
C ILE A 277 -3.02 2.25 -7.68
N THR A 278 -4.26 2.31 -8.16
CA THR A 278 -5.23 1.21 -8.02
C THR A 278 -4.67 -0.11 -8.58
N ARG A 279 -3.95 -0.07 -9.71
CA ARG A 279 -3.29 -1.28 -10.26
C ARG A 279 -2.11 -1.74 -9.41
N LEU A 280 -1.35 -0.82 -8.83
CA LEU A 280 -0.20 -1.13 -7.97
C LEU A 280 -0.63 -1.69 -6.62
N THR A 281 -1.69 -1.15 -6.03
CA THR A 281 -2.23 -1.58 -4.75
C THR A 281 -3.15 -2.80 -4.87
N SER A 282 -3.65 -3.10 -6.08
CA SER A 282 -4.41 -4.32 -6.30
C SER A 282 -3.49 -5.54 -6.14
N ASP A 283 -4.00 -6.55 -5.48
CA ASP A 283 -3.36 -7.86 -5.37
C ASP A 283 -3.47 -8.70 -6.66
N GLY A 284 -3.79 -8.06 -7.78
CA GLY A 284 -3.97 -8.67 -9.09
C GLY A 284 -5.35 -9.30 -9.32
N PHE A 285 -6.14 -9.51 -8.27
CA PHE A 285 -7.44 -10.17 -8.37
C PHE A 285 -8.51 -9.28 -9.01
N LYS A 286 -9.31 -9.86 -9.90
CA LYS A 286 -10.47 -9.20 -10.53
C LYS A 286 -11.75 -9.64 -9.85
N LEU A 287 -12.62 -8.69 -9.51
CA LEU A 287 -13.95 -9.00 -9.00
C LEU A 287 -14.77 -9.71 -10.09
N GLU A 288 -15.13 -10.95 -9.83
CA GLU A 288 -15.97 -11.79 -10.69
C GLU A 288 -17.44 -11.66 -10.33
N LYS A 289 -17.76 -11.61 -9.02
CA LYS A 289 -19.13 -11.55 -8.52
C LYS A 289 -19.21 -10.92 -7.14
N GLN A 290 -20.27 -10.12 -6.94
CA GLN A 290 -20.65 -9.56 -5.66
C GLN A 290 -22.06 -10.00 -5.28
N PHE A 291 -22.28 -10.31 -4.02
CA PHE A 291 -23.56 -10.74 -3.47
C PHE A 291 -24.17 -9.65 -2.57
N ARG A 292 -25.52 -9.65 -2.45
CA ARG A 292 -26.24 -8.63 -1.67
C ARG A 292 -25.90 -8.61 -0.17
N ASN A 293 -25.42 -9.72 0.37
CA ASN A 293 -24.98 -9.85 1.76
C ASN A 293 -23.50 -9.45 1.98
N GLY A 294 -22.88 -8.77 1.01
CA GLY A 294 -21.49 -8.31 1.10
C GLY A 294 -20.44 -9.33 0.67
N GLY A 295 -20.82 -10.57 0.35
CA GLY A 295 -19.87 -11.59 -0.11
C GLY A 295 -19.30 -11.27 -1.48
N LEU A 296 -18.02 -11.58 -1.69
CA LEU A 296 -17.25 -11.22 -2.86
C LEU A 296 -16.50 -12.43 -3.41
N LEU A 297 -16.50 -12.59 -4.74
CA LEU A 297 -15.67 -13.58 -5.42
C LEU A 297 -14.70 -12.86 -6.37
N TYR A 298 -13.41 -13.05 -6.14
CA TYR A 298 -12.35 -12.55 -6.98
C TYR A 298 -11.63 -13.70 -7.67
N ILE A 299 -11.16 -13.46 -8.88
CA ILE A 299 -10.38 -14.44 -9.66
C ILE A 299 -9.10 -13.76 -10.17
N HIS A 300 -7.94 -14.40 -9.93
CA HIS A 300 -6.69 -13.91 -10.49
C HIS A 300 -6.66 -14.15 -12.01
N PRO A 301 -6.19 -13.17 -12.84
CA PRO A 301 -6.15 -13.33 -14.29
C PRO A 301 -5.30 -14.54 -14.75
N ASP A 302 -4.22 -14.82 -14.04
CA ASP A 302 -3.26 -15.88 -14.39
C ASP A 302 -3.64 -17.26 -13.84
N ILE A 303 -4.84 -17.41 -13.27
CA ILE A 303 -5.34 -18.72 -12.88
C ILE A 303 -5.51 -19.61 -14.13
N ASP A 304 -5.01 -20.84 -14.06
CA ASP A 304 -5.16 -21.78 -15.19
C ASP A 304 -6.61 -22.30 -15.29
N LYS A 305 -7.39 -21.64 -16.15
CA LYS A 305 -8.80 -22.00 -16.41
C LYS A 305 -8.98 -23.34 -17.13
N LYS A 306 -7.88 -23.94 -17.64
CA LYS A 306 -7.91 -25.24 -18.31
C LYS A 306 -7.72 -26.40 -17.35
N LYS A 307 -7.26 -26.16 -16.11
CA LYS A 307 -7.20 -27.18 -15.06
C LYS A 307 -8.58 -27.84 -14.85
N SER A 308 -8.58 -29.15 -14.73
CA SER A 308 -9.81 -29.95 -14.53
C SER A 308 -10.67 -29.51 -13.35
N ASP A 309 -10.01 -28.96 -12.32
CA ASP A 309 -10.67 -28.55 -11.06
C ASP A 309 -11.14 -27.09 -11.05
N TYR A 310 -10.75 -26.28 -12.03
CA TYR A 310 -11.12 -24.86 -12.06
C TYR A 310 -12.65 -24.62 -11.96
N LYS A 311 -13.45 -25.39 -12.70
CA LYS A 311 -14.94 -25.24 -12.65
C LYS A 311 -15.48 -25.53 -11.26
N LYS A 312 -14.97 -26.58 -10.60
CA LYS A 312 -15.34 -26.94 -9.24
C LYS A 312 -14.90 -25.86 -8.24
N LEU A 313 -13.66 -25.40 -8.35
CA LEU A 313 -13.08 -24.35 -7.52
C LEU A 313 -13.89 -23.04 -7.64
N LYS A 314 -14.30 -22.67 -8.85
CA LYS A 314 -15.15 -21.49 -9.09
C LYS A 314 -16.54 -21.68 -8.48
N THR A 315 -17.13 -22.86 -8.57
CA THR A 315 -18.42 -23.17 -7.96
C THR A 315 -18.33 -23.10 -6.44
N LEU A 316 -17.31 -23.72 -5.87
CA LEU A 316 -17.01 -23.70 -4.43
C LEU A 316 -16.81 -22.25 -3.92
N GLY A 317 -15.96 -21.46 -4.58
CA GLY A 317 -15.74 -20.07 -4.24
C GLY A 317 -17.04 -19.24 -4.29
N THR A 318 -17.90 -19.53 -5.26
CA THR A 318 -19.23 -18.89 -5.37
C THR A 318 -20.13 -19.23 -4.17
N GLU A 319 -20.08 -20.48 -3.67
CA GLU A 319 -20.87 -20.88 -2.50
C GLU A 319 -20.41 -20.18 -1.20
N PHE A 320 -19.07 -20.05 -1.00
CA PHE A 320 -18.56 -19.28 0.12
C PHE A 320 -18.94 -17.80 0.01
N ALA A 321 -18.76 -17.19 -1.17
CA ALA A 321 -19.16 -15.79 -1.39
C ALA A 321 -20.67 -15.59 -1.19
N ARG A 322 -21.52 -16.54 -1.60
CA ARG A 322 -22.98 -16.49 -1.34
C ARG A 322 -23.31 -16.48 0.16
N LYS A 323 -22.45 -17.03 1.00
CA LYS A 323 -22.59 -17.00 2.47
C LYS A 323 -22.02 -15.73 3.13
N GLY A 324 -21.48 -14.79 2.36
CA GLY A 324 -20.99 -13.51 2.84
C GLY A 324 -19.45 -13.41 2.95
N HIS A 325 -18.73 -14.45 2.57
CA HIS A 325 -17.26 -14.46 2.63
C HIS A 325 -16.63 -13.68 1.46
N SER A 326 -15.43 -13.14 1.70
CA SER A 326 -14.53 -12.63 0.66
C SER A 326 -13.62 -13.76 0.17
N VAL A 327 -13.79 -14.16 -1.08
CA VAL A 327 -13.10 -15.31 -1.67
C VAL A 327 -12.22 -14.87 -2.83
N LYS A 328 -10.97 -15.34 -2.87
CA LYS A 328 -10.02 -15.12 -3.97
C LYS A 328 -9.56 -16.46 -4.51
N LEU A 329 -9.76 -16.73 -5.80
CA LEU A 329 -9.19 -17.90 -6.47
C LEU A 329 -7.77 -17.55 -6.92
N THR A 330 -6.78 -18.26 -6.38
CA THR A 330 -5.37 -17.93 -6.44
C THR A 330 -4.65 -18.63 -7.60
N PRO A 331 -3.64 -17.99 -8.24
CA PRO A 331 -2.86 -18.58 -9.32
C PRO A 331 -1.73 -19.42 -8.79
N SER A 332 -1.15 -20.27 -9.64
CA SER A 332 0.13 -20.93 -9.37
C SER A 332 1.25 -20.02 -9.89
N VAL A 333 2.06 -19.46 -9.00
CA VAL A 333 3.13 -18.51 -9.33
C VAL A 333 4.48 -18.95 -8.79
N HIS A 334 5.56 -18.45 -9.39
CA HIS A 334 6.90 -18.81 -8.97
C HIS A 334 7.24 -18.18 -7.62
N PHE A 335 7.74 -18.95 -6.65
CA PHE A 335 7.99 -18.52 -5.26
C PHE A 335 8.97 -17.34 -5.10
N LYS A 336 9.81 -17.04 -6.09
CA LYS A 336 10.72 -15.88 -6.10
C LYS A 336 10.08 -14.62 -6.70
N SER A 337 8.86 -14.70 -7.25
CA SER A 337 8.20 -13.55 -7.85
C SER A 337 7.66 -12.60 -6.78
N GLN A 338 7.49 -11.33 -7.13
CA GLN A 338 6.81 -10.37 -6.27
C GLN A 338 5.34 -10.77 -6.05
N GLU A 339 4.71 -11.30 -7.08
CA GLU A 339 3.35 -11.80 -7.05
C GLU A 339 3.16 -12.92 -6.00
N TYR A 340 4.16 -13.82 -5.83
CA TYR A 340 4.12 -14.80 -4.75
C TYR A 340 4.10 -14.14 -3.37
N LYS A 341 4.93 -13.12 -3.16
CA LYS A 341 4.96 -12.37 -1.90
C LYS A 341 3.64 -11.66 -1.63
N ASP A 342 3.01 -11.10 -2.67
CA ASP A 342 1.74 -10.38 -2.55
C ASP A 342 0.56 -11.31 -2.21
N ILE A 343 0.54 -12.51 -2.79
CA ILE A 343 -0.57 -13.47 -2.63
C ILE A 343 -0.33 -14.42 -1.46
N TYR A 344 0.90 -14.92 -1.34
CA TYR A 344 1.27 -16.00 -0.43
C TYR A 344 2.28 -15.57 0.65
N GLY A 345 2.45 -14.27 0.87
CA GLY A 345 3.43 -13.74 1.83
C GLY A 345 3.29 -14.32 3.24
N ALA A 346 2.06 -14.63 3.65
CA ALA A 346 1.78 -15.27 4.95
C ALA A 346 2.39 -16.69 5.09
N LEU A 347 2.80 -17.33 4.00
CA LEU A 347 3.44 -18.65 4.02
C LEU A 347 4.96 -18.59 4.15
N ILE A 348 5.58 -17.41 3.95
CA ILE A 348 7.04 -17.25 4.03
C ILE A 348 7.50 -17.50 5.45
N GLY A 349 8.54 -18.33 5.61
CA GLY A 349 9.05 -18.75 6.92
C GLY A 349 8.21 -19.83 7.61
N THR A 350 7.16 -20.35 6.98
CA THR A 350 6.37 -21.49 7.47
C THR A 350 6.73 -22.78 6.75
N PRO A 351 6.27 -23.97 7.21
CA PRO A 351 6.41 -25.22 6.48
C PRO A 351 5.75 -25.23 5.09
N TYR A 352 4.91 -24.24 4.80
CA TYR A 352 4.17 -24.07 3.55
C TYR A 352 4.83 -23.08 2.58
N GLU A 353 6.02 -22.58 2.90
CA GLU A 353 6.78 -21.76 1.97
C GLU A 353 6.95 -22.46 0.61
N ARG A 354 6.85 -21.71 -0.47
CA ARG A 354 6.86 -22.17 -1.87
C ARG A 354 5.61 -22.91 -2.31
N LYS A 355 4.56 -22.96 -1.50
CA LYS A 355 3.27 -23.53 -1.87
C LYS A 355 2.35 -22.45 -2.44
N CYS A 356 1.39 -22.90 -3.26
CA CYS A 356 0.38 -22.03 -3.88
C CYS A 356 -1.01 -22.64 -3.64
N PRO A 357 -1.57 -22.54 -2.42
CA PRO A 357 -2.93 -23.00 -2.14
C PRO A 357 -3.95 -22.42 -3.12
N ASP A 358 -5.01 -23.15 -3.43
CA ASP A 358 -5.94 -22.87 -4.53
C ASP A 358 -6.86 -21.66 -4.31
N LEU A 359 -7.10 -21.27 -3.05
CA LEU A 359 -7.96 -20.11 -2.76
C LEU A 359 -7.68 -19.50 -1.39
N SER A 360 -8.09 -18.22 -1.26
CA SER A 360 -8.15 -17.53 0.02
C SER A 360 -9.62 -17.24 0.37
N ILE A 361 -10.00 -17.45 1.64
CA ILE A 361 -11.31 -17.11 2.20
C ILE A 361 -11.08 -16.25 3.42
N ASP A 362 -11.58 -15.01 3.39
CA ASP A 362 -11.39 -14.00 4.44
C ASP A 362 -9.92 -13.82 4.86
N GLY A 363 -9.00 -13.91 3.88
CA GLY A 363 -7.56 -13.78 4.08
C GLY A 363 -6.82 -15.06 4.46
N MET A 364 -7.52 -16.15 4.81
CA MET A 364 -6.89 -17.44 5.10
C MET A 364 -6.76 -18.28 3.83
N LEU A 365 -5.63 -18.96 3.67
CA LEU A 365 -5.30 -19.76 2.49
C LEU A 365 -5.75 -21.22 2.67
N TYR A 366 -6.39 -21.79 1.65
CA TYR A 366 -6.94 -23.14 1.63
C TYR A 366 -6.49 -23.90 0.39
N GLU A 367 -6.18 -25.17 0.57
CA GLU A 367 -6.04 -26.13 -0.52
C GLU A 367 -7.37 -26.83 -0.78
N PHE A 368 -7.68 -27.08 -2.05
CA PHE A 368 -8.90 -27.78 -2.48
C PHE A 368 -8.55 -29.15 -3.01
N GLU A 369 -9.08 -30.18 -2.36
CA GLU A 369 -8.86 -31.56 -2.74
C GLU A 369 -10.14 -32.26 -3.18
N SER A 370 -10.08 -32.98 -4.30
CA SER A 370 -11.24 -33.66 -4.85
C SER A 370 -10.97 -35.12 -5.26
N PHE A 371 -12.02 -35.95 -5.18
CA PHE A 371 -11.97 -37.32 -5.67
C PHE A 371 -12.46 -37.39 -7.12
N VAL A 372 -11.60 -37.86 -8.02
CA VAL A 372 -11.96 -38.09 -9.43
C VAL A 372 -12.79 -39.38 -9.62
N ARG A 373 -12.54 -40.39 -8.79
CA ARG A 373 -13.21 -41.71 -8.81
C ARG A 373 -13.84 -41.98 -7.45
N PRO A 374 -14.71 -43.03 -7.33
CA PRO A 374 -15.22 -43.46 -6.03
C PRO A 374 -14.09 -43.56 -5.01
N TRP A 375 -14.36 -43.06 -3.78
CA TRP A 375 -13.35 -43.07 -2.74
C TRP A 375 -13.00 -44.49 -2.27
N HIS A 376 -11.77 -44.69 -1.83
CA HIS A 376 -11.30 -45.79 -1.02
C HIS A 376 -10.21 -45.32 -0.07
N GLU A 377 -9.89 -46.10 0.94
CA GLU A 377 -9.03 -45.69 2.05
C GLU A 377 -7.69 -45.10 1.64
N GLU A 378 -7.02 -45.73 0.71
CA GLU A 378 -5.71 -45.29 0.25
C GLU A 378 -5.77 -43.91 -0.44
N LYS A 379 -6.81 -43.69 -1.28
CA LYS A 379 -7.01 -42.40 -1.93
C LYS A 379 -7.29 -41.26 -0.93
N VAL A 380 -8.12 -41.52 0.07
CA VAL A 380 -8.38 -40.51 1.14
C VAL A 380 -7.09 -40.19 1.89
N ARG A 381 -6.30 -41.23 2.21
CA ARG A 381 -5.02 -41.05 2.88
C ARG A 381 -4.05 -40.19 2.04
N HIS A 382 -3.92 -40.50 0.75
CA HIS A 382 -3.06 -39.74 -0.17
C HIS A 382 -3.55 -38.29 -0.35
N MET A 383 -4.84 -38.08 -0.57
CA MET A 383 -5.44 -36.77 -0.71
C MET A 383 -5.17 -35.90 0.52
N LEU A 384 -5.48 -36.39 1.73
CA LEU A 384 -5.21 -35.64 2.96
C LEU A 384 -3.70 -35.39 3.15
N SER A 385 -2.85 -36.35 2.77
CA SER A 385 -1.39 -36.17 2.82
C SER A 385 -0.91 -35.10 1.85
N HIS A 386 -1.50 -35.01 0.67
CA HIS A 386 -1.19 -34.00 -0.32
C HIS A 386 -1.69 -32.64 0.13
N GLY A 387 -2.96 -32.51 0.47
CA GLY A 387 -3.57 -31.24 0.86
C GLY A 387 -2.88 -30.59 2.06
N PHE A 388 -2.64 -31.33 3.14
CA PHE A 388 -1.96 -30.80 4.34
C PHE A 388 -0.44 -30.56 4.15
N LYS A 389 0.13 -30.89 3.01
CA LYS A 389 1.47 -30.43 2.61
C LYS A 389 1.44 -29.10 1.86
N GLN A 390 0.26 -28.65 1.40
CA GLN A 390 0.08 -27.41 0.67
C GLN A 390 -0.40 -26.27 1.58
N ALA A 391 -1.31 -26.57 2.53
CA ALA A 391 -1.85 -25.60 3.46
C ALA A 391 -2.32 -26.28 4.78
N PRO A 392 -2.40 -25.54 5.91
CA PRO A 392 -3.00 -26.05 7.14
C PRO A 392 -4.53 -26.07 7.07
N ASN A 393 -5.13 -25.37 6.12
CA ASN A 393 -6.56 -25.33 5.87
C ASN A 393 -6.92 -26.09 4.60
N LEU A 394 -7.95 -26.94 4.69
CA LEU A 394 -8.31 -27.82 3.61
C LEU A 394 -9.82 -27.79 3.31
N ILE A 395 -10.18 -27.82 2.03
CA ILE A 395 -11.54 -28.03 1.59
C ILE A 395 -11.61 -29.33 0.82
N ILE A 396 -12.44 -30.26 1.29
CA ILE A 396 -12.60 -31.59 0.72
C ILE A 396 -13.88 -31.64 -0.11
N ASP A 397 -13.75 -31.91 -1.41
CA ASP A 397 -14.88 -32.29 -2.27
C ASP A 397 -15.33 -33.72 -1.93
N ASN A 398 -16.34 -33.85 -1.11
CA ASN A 398 -16.91 -35.14 -0.70
C ASN A 398 -18.10 -35.58 -1.58
N THR A 399 -18.19 -35.10 -2.81
CA THR A 399 -19.29 -35.48 -3.74
C THR A 399 -19.38 -36.99 -3.97
N ARG A 400 -18.27 -37.73 -3.74
CA ARG A 400 -18.21 -39.20 -3.86
C ARG A 400 -18.61 -39.96 -2.59
N GLY A 401 -19.03 -39.26 -1.52
CA GLY A 401 -19.72 -39.83 -0.37
C GLY A 401 -18.84 -40.59 0.64
N CYS A 402 -17.61 -40.14 0.92
CA CYS A 402 -16.83 -40.68 2.03
C CYS A 402 -17.52 -40.35 3.37
N SER A 403 -17.61 -41.34 4.27
CA SER A 403 -18.29 -41.13 5.55
C SER A 403 -17.56 -40.19 6.48
N ASP A 404 -18.30 -39.35 7.21
CA ASP A 404 -17.74 -38.45 8.22
C ASP A 404 -16.93 -39.19 9.30
N ARG A 405 -17.36 -40.38 9.67
CA ARG A 405 -16.64 -41.23 10.64
C ARG A 405 -15.23 -41.57 10.12
N TYR A 406 -15.12 -41.89 8.86
CA TYR A 406 -13.84 -42.25 8.25
C TYR A 406 -12.94 -40.99 8.07
N LEU A 407 -13.48 -39.92 7.55
CA LEU A 407 -12.75 -38.63 7.44
C LEU A 407 -12.22 -38.17 8.80
N ARG A 408 -13.04 -38.24 9.84
CA ARG A 408 -12.66 -37.91 11.21
C ARG A 408 -11.48 -38.78 11.70
N LYS A 409 -11.58 -40.11 11.49
CA LYS A 409 -10.50 -41.04 11.84
C LYS A 409 -9.19 -40.67 11.15
N MET A 410 -9.26 -40.33 9.87
CA MET A 410 -8.06 -40.01 9.08
C MET A 410 -7.44 -38.66 9.44
N ILE A 411 -8.26 -37.65 9.77
CA ILE A 411 -7.77 -36.34 10.25
C ILE A 411 -7.15 -36.51 11.64
N MET A 412 -7.77 -37.24 12.55
CA MET A 412 -7.19 -37.54 13.87
C MET A 412 -5.83 -38.26 13.76
N ALA A 413 -5.70 -39.21 12.81
CA ALA A 413 -4.43 -39.88 12.58
C ALA A 413 -3.32 -38.92 12.12
N ARG A 414 -3.67 -37.82 11.42
CA ARG A 414 -2.73 -36.76 11.02
C ARG A 414 -2.37 -35.86 12.18
N LEU A 415 -3.31 -35.45 12.99
CA LEU A 415 -3.07 -34.67 14.20
C LEU A 415 -2.12 -35.43 15.17
N ASN A 416 -2.28 -36.73 15.30
CA ASN A 416 -1.45 -37.58 16.15
C ASN A 416 0.04 -37.65 15.70
N ILE A 417 0.34 -37.31 14.45
CA ILE A 417 1.72 -37.22 13.92
C ILE A 417 2.16 -35.76 13.75
N ASN A 418 1.60 -34.84 14.54
CA ASN A 418 1.91 -33.42 14.55
C ASN A 418 1.75 -32.68 13.21
N THR A 419 0.83 -33.15 12.35
CA THR A 419 0.44 -32.38 11.15
C THR A 419 -0.36 -31.15 11.61
N GLN A 420 0.06 -29.97 11.21
CA GLN A 420 -0.72 -28.75 11.47
C GLN A 420 -2.03 -28.81 10.66
N ILE A 421 -3.16 -28.72 11.34
CA ILE A 421 -4.51 -28.69 10.78
C ILE A 421 -5.27 -27.63 11.54
N ASP A 422 -5.55 -26.50 10.89
CA ASP A 422 -6.25 -25.38 11.50
C ASP A 422 -7.76 -25.49 11.22
N GLU A 423 -8.14 -25.69 9.94
CA GLU A 423 -9.53 -25.72 9.53
C GLU A 423 -9.77 -26.71 8.37
N VAL A 424 -10.88 -27.45 8.44
CA VAL A 424 -11.33 -28.36 7.37
C VAL A 424 -12.80 -28.10 7.06
N TRP A 425 -13.09 -27.84 5.79
CA TRP A 425 -14.45 -27.76 5.24
C TRP A 425 -14.75 -28.95 4.35
N ILE A 426 -16.02 -29.30 4.28
CA ILE A 426 -16.52 -30.32 3.35
C ILE A 426 -17.48 -29.62 2.37
N TYR A 427 -17.21 -29.84 1.07
CA TYR A 427 -18.12 -29.51 -0.02
C TYR A 427 -18.82 -30.78 -0.49
N GLU A 428 -20.15 -30.78 -0.42
CA GLU A 428 -20.96 -31.94 -0.80
C GLU A 428 -22.30 -31.48 -1.37
N LYS A 429 -22.68 -32.01 -2.54
CA LYS A 429 -23.99 -31.74 -3.18
C LYS A 429 -24.31 -30.25 -3.30
N GLY A 430 -23.33 -29.42 -3.63
CA GLY A 430 -23.49 -27.97 -3.79
C GLY A 430 -23.54 -27.18 -2.48
N LYS A 431 -23.31 -27.82 -1.34
CA LYS A 431 -23.30 -27.16 -0.01
C LYS A 431 -21.93 -27.28 0.63
N ILE A 432 -21.56 -26.25 1.41
CA ILE A 432 -20.34 -26.22 2.22
C ILE A 432 -20.71 -26.30 3.70
N ARG A 433 -19.91 -27.03 4.46
CA ARG A 433 -20.03 -27.13 5.91
C ARG A 433 -18.65 -27.19 6.56
N LEU A 434 -18.54 -26.53 7.71
CA LEU A 434 -17.37 -26.64 8.55
C LEU A 434 -17.32 -28.05 9.17
N PHE A 435 -16.17 -28.70 9.09
CA PHE A 435 -15.98 -30.06 9.59
C PHE A 435 -15.05 -30.13 10.79
N TYR A 436 -13.98 -29.34 10.77
CA TYR A 436 -12.99 -29.26 11.85
C TYR A 436 -12.48 -27.84 11.99
N LYS A 437 -12.40 -27.36 13.21
CA LYS A 437 -11.81 -26.05 13.55
C LYS A 437 -11.52 -25.99 15.05
N ASP A 438 -10.44 -25.28 15.45
CA ASP A 438 -10.07 -25.05 16.85
C ASP A 438 -10.03 -26.33 17.71
N GLY A 439 -9.47 -27.41 17.17
CA GLY A 439 -9.38 -28.70 17.86
C GLY A 439 -10.69 -29.49 17.93
N LYS A 440 -11.78 -29.02 17.33
CA LYS A 440 -13.12 -29.63 17.45
C LYS A 440 -13.70 -30.04 16.10
N PHE A 441 -14.36 -31.21 16.09
CA PHE A 441 -15.16 -31.64 14.95
C PHE A 441 -16.60 -31.16 15.07
N HIS A 442 -17.10 -30.57 14.01
CA HIS A 442 -18.48 -30.12 13.90
C HIS A 442 -19.37 -31.25 13.37
N LYS A 443 -20.56 -31.45 13.96
CA LYS A 443 -21.53 -32.41 13.49
C LYS A 443 -22.24 -31.86 12.22
N ASN A 444 -22.63 -32.78 11.35
CA ASN A 444 -23.54 -32.43 10.26
C ASN A 444 -24.93 -32.14 10.87
N ASN A 445 -25.21 -30.88 11.16
CA ASN A 445 -26.58 -30.46 11.47
C ASN A 445 -27.33 -30.46 10.13
N GLY A 446 -27.77 -31.66 9.71
CA GLY A 446 -28.70 -31.78 8.62
C GLY A 446 -29.95 -30.95 8.98
N GLY A 447 -30.10 -29.80 8.38
CA GLY A 447 -31.32 -29.05 8.40
C GLY A 447 -32.39 -29.93 7.73
N ASN A 448 -33.49 -30.20 8.48
CA ASN A 448 -34.75 -30.60 7.94
C ASN A 448 -35.24 -29.63 6.86
#